data_5cd79a58e89787699af820fe10a403fc
#
_entry.id   5cd79a58e89787699af820fe10a403fc
#
_cell.length_a   1.000
_cell.length_b   1.000
_cell.length_c   1.000
_cell.angle_alpha   90.00
_cell.angle_beta   90.00
_cell.angle_gamma   90.00
#
_symmetry.space_group_name_H-M   'P 1'
#
loop_
_entity.id
_entity.type
_entity.pdbx_description
1 polymer ?
#
loop_
_entity_poly.entity_id
_entity_poly.type
_entity_poly.pdbx_seq_one_letter_code
_entity_poly.pdbx_strand_id
1 'polypeptide(L)' 'MIQELKNFRDREARRRKWKKFMVLQNPVIVQIAKEMPETPEELSCVKGMGTAKVEKFGNDILRILEKWK' A
#
# COMPACT_ATOMS: atom_id res chain seq x y z
N MET A 1 0.17 7.99 -9.45
CA MET A 1 0.63 7.13 -8.32
C MET A 1 -0.51 6.75 -7.38
N ILE A 2 -1.24 7.71 -6.85
CA ILE A 2 -2.33 7.39 -5.93
C ILE A 2 -3.37 6.49 -6.59
N GLN A 3 -3.74 6.79 -7.83
CA GLN A 3 -4.72 5.97 -8.54
C GLN A 3 -4.20 4.55 -8.75
N GLU A 4 -2.92 4.39 -9.03
CA GLU A 4 -2.32 3.07 -9.21
C GLU A 4 -2.35 2.28 -7.91
N LEU A 5 -2.09 2.92 -6.78
CA LEU A 5 -2.19 2.29 -5.48
C LEU A 5 -3.64 1.88 -5.17
N LYS A 6 -4.60 2.73 -5.53
CA LYS A 6 -6.01 2.40 -5.36
C LYS A 6 -6.42 1.23 -6.24
N ASN A 7 -5.93 1.19 -7.47
CA ASN A 7 -6.21 0.08 -8.39
C ASN A 7 -5.64 -1.23 -7.84
N PHE A 8 -4.44 -1.19 -7.32
CA PHE A 8 -3.83 -2.34 -6.67
C PHE A 8 -4.68 -2.79 -5.48
N ARG A 9 -5.06 -1.86 -4.63
CA ARG A 9 -5.90 -2.16 -3.47
C ARG A 9 -7.21 -2.83 -3.89
N ASP A 10 -7.89 -2.27 -4.88
CA ASP A 10 -9.17 -2.79 -5.32
C ASP A 10 -9.03 -4.21 -5.89
N ARG A 11 -7.95 -4.44 -6.64
CA ARG A 11 -7.67 -5.75 -7.21
C ARG A 11 -7.39 -6.77 -6.11
N GLU A 12 -6.60 -6.42 -5.12
CA GLU A 12 -6.31 -7.32 -4.00
C GLU A 12 -7.55 -7.61 -3.17
N ALA A 13 -8.36 -6.61 -2.92
CA ALA A 13 -9.60 -6.78 -2.17
C ALA A 13 -10.53 -7.76 -2.90
N ARG A 14 -10.65 -7.62 -4.22
CA ARG A 14 -11.49 -8.51 -5.02
C ARG A 14 -10.95 -9.93 -5.01
N ARG A 15 -9.63 -10.07 -5.17
CA ARG A 15 -8.99 -11.38 -5.19
C ARG A 15 -9.16 -12.12 -3.86
N ARG A 16 -9.08 -11.38 -2.75
CA ARG A 16 -9.19 -11.97 -1.41
C ARG A 16 -10.61 -11.98 -0.88
N LYS A 17 -11.55 -11.37 -1.61
CA LYS A 17 -12.94 -11.19 -1.18
C LYS A 17 -13.02 -10.40 0.12
N TRP A 18 -12.15 -9.42 0.24
CA TRP A 18 -12.10 -8.50 1.38
C TRP A 18 -12.74 -7.17 0.99
N LYS A 19 -13.13 -6.41 1.97
CA LYS A 19 -13.52 -5.02 1.73
C LYS A 19 -12.28 -4.19 1.46
N LYS A 20 -12.41 -3.13 0.66
CA LYS A 20 -11.27 -2.32 0.25
C LYS A 20 -10.48 -1.77 1.44
N PHE A 21 -11.16 -1.31 2.49
CA PHE A 21 -10.47 -0.74 3.63
C PHE A 21 -9.67 -1.79 4.42
N MET A 22 -9.98 -3.06 4.23
CA MET A 22 -9.22 -4.13 4.88
C MET A 22 -7.85 -4.31 4.24
N VAL A 23 -7.71 -3.92 2.98
CA VAL A 23 -6.40 -3.93 2.31
C VAL A 23 -5.66 -2.64 2.65
N LEU A 24 -6.19 -1.50 2.23
CA LEU A 24 -5.60 -0.19 2.51
C LEU A 24 -6.71 0.84 2.60
N GLN A 25 -6.69 1.65 3.63
CA GLN A 25 -7.61 2.77 3.75
C GLN A 25 -7.12 3.93 2.89
N ASN A 26 -8.05 4.76 2.42
CA ASN A 26 -7.69 5.91 1.57
C ASN A 26 -6.64 6.83 2.21
N PRO A 27 -6.77 7.21 3.50
CA PRO A 27 -5.73 8.04 4.12
C PRO A 27 -4.35 7.38 4.13
N VAL A 28 -4.30 6.06 4.25
CA VAL A 28 -3.03 5.33 4.22
C VAL A 28 -2.39 5.43 2.85
N ILE A 29 -3.18 5.30 1.79
CA ILE A 29 -2.68 5.42 0.42
C ILE A 29 -2.09 6.81 0.19
N VAL A 30 -2.77 7.85 0.65
CA VAL A 30 -2.28 9.22 0.53
C VAL A 30 -0.97 9.39 1.30
N GLN A 31 -0.89 8.81 2.49
CA GLN A 31 0.30 8.92 3.31
C GLN A 31 1.49 8.21 2.66
N ILE A 32 1.27 7.03 2.09
CA ILE A 32 2.31 6.31 1.35
C ILE A 32 2.83 7.16 0.20
N ALA A 33 1.92 7.80 -0.54
CA ALA A 33 2.29 8.64 -1.66
C ALA A 33 3.11 9.85 -1.22
N LYS A 34 2.84 10.40 -0.03
CA LYS A 34 3.58 11.53 0.49
C LYS A 34 4.97 11.13 0.98
N GLU A 35 5.07 10.01 1.67
CA GLU A 35 6.32 9.61 2.32
C GLU A 35 7.26 8.87 1.39
N MET A 36 6.73 8.24 0.35
CA MET A 36 7.53 7.49 -0.63
C MET A 36 8.53 6.55 0.04
N PRO A 37 8.08 5.62 0.88
CA PRO A 37 9.00 4.68 1.53
C PRO A 37 9.74 3.84 0.49
N GLU A 38 11.00 3.52 0.79
CA GLU A 38 11.85 2.76 -0.14
C GLU A 38 12.12 1.35 0.33
N THR A 39 11.92 1.07 1.61
CA THR A 39 12.19 -0.24 2.21
C THR A 39 10.96 -0.74 2.95
N PRO A 40 10.87 -2.06 3.19
CA PRO A 40 9.78 -2.59 4.01
C PRO A 40 9.73 -1.97 5.40
N GLU A 41 10.89 -1.67 5.99
CA GLU A 41 10.96 -1.06 7.30
C GLU A 41 10.35 0.34 7.29
N GLU A 42 10.69 1.13 6.27
CA GLU A 42 10.11 2.46 6.14
C GLU A 42 8.60 2.38 5.89
N LEU A 43 8.18 1.42 5.07
CA LEU A 43 6.77 1.23 4.78
C LEU A 43 5.99 0.84 6.04
N SER A 44 6.60 0.03 6.91
CA SER A 44 5.94 -0.37 8.16
C SER A 44 5.75 0.79 9.12
N CYS A 45 6.53 1.85 8.95
CA CYS A 45 6.42 3.06 9.78
C CYS A 45 5.30 3.99 9.30
N VAL A 46 4.75 3.78 8.13
CA VAL A 46 3.63 4.57 7.65
C VAL A 46 2.41 4.25 8.50
N LYS A 47 1.76 5.31 9.01
CA LYS A 47 0.61 5.15 9.88
C LYS A 47 -0.48 4.37 9.17
N GLY A 48 -0.96 3.30 9.81
CA GLY A 48 -2.01 2.46 9.26
C GLY A 48 -1.52 1.23 8.50
N MET A 49 -0.21 1.12 8.24
CA MET A 49 0.32 -0.05 7.53
C MET A 49 0.51 -1.24 8.44
N GLY A 50 1.42 -1.11 9.40
CA GLY A 50 1.73 -2.22 10.28
C GLY A 50 2.49 -3.36 9.58
N THR A 51 3.10 -4.23 10.39
CA THR A 51 3.94 -5.30 9.89
C THR A 51 3.19 -6.32 9.05
N ALA A 52 1.97 -6.69 9.49
CA ALA A 52 1.18 -7.71 8.78
C ALA A 52 0.85 -7.28 7.36
N LYS A 53 0.48 -6.02 7.16
CA LYS A 53 0.18 -5.52 5.82
C LYS A 53 1.41 -5.43 4.96
N VAL A 54 2.55 -5.06 5.55
CA VAL A 54 3.81 -5.01 4.83
C VAL A 54 4.20 -6.41 4.34
N GLU A 55 4.02 -7.43 5.16
CA GLU A 55 4.31 -8.80 4.75
C GLU A 55 3.45 -9.25 3.58
N LYS A 56 2.17 -8.87 3.58
CA LYS A 56 1.24 -9.31 2.54
C LYS A 56 1.31 -8.47 1.27
N PHE A 57 1.48 -7.17 1.40
CA PHE A 57 1.34 -6.25 0.28
C PHE A 57 2.58 -5.39 0.02
N GLY A 58 3.56 -5.44 0.91
CA GLY A 58 4.67 -4.50 0.87
C GLY A 58 5.47 -4.53 -0.42
N ASN A 59 5.81 -5.72 -0.91
CA ASN A 59 6.61 -5.84 -2.13
C ASN A 59 5.91 -5.21 -3.33
N ASP A 60 4.60 -5.44 -3.46
CA ASP A 60 3.84 -4.88 -4.56
C ASP A 60 3.73 -3.37 -4.45
N ILE A 61 3.51 -2.86 -3.23
CA ILE A 61 3.43 -1.42 -3.00
C ILE A 61 4.77 -0.76 -3.33
N LEU A 62 5.86 -1.33 -2.86
CA LEU A 62 7.19 -0.77 -3.11
C LEU A 62 7.53 -0.80 -4.60
N ARG A 63 7.10 -1.84 -5.32
CA ARG A 63 7.30 -1.92 -6.75
C ARG A 63 6.56 -0.80 -7.49
N ILE A 64 5.35 -0.50 -7.06
CA ILE A 64 4.58 0.60 -7.64
C ILE A 64 5.30 1.93 -7.39
N LEU A 65 5.73 2.17 -6.15
CA LEU A 65 6.42 3.40 -5.81
C LEU A 65 7.72 3.58 -6.60
N GLU A 66 8.41 2.48 -6.88
CA GLU A 66 9.65 2.51 -7.63
C GLU A 66 9.47 3.13 -9.01
N LYS A 67 8.33 2.91 -9.64
CA LYS A 67 8.03 3.48 -10.95
C LYS A 67 7.98 5.00 -10.94
N TRP A 68 7.74 5.60 -9.80
CA TRP A 68 7.48 7.03 -9.67
C TRP A 68 8.65 7.81 -9.07
N LYS A 69 9.79 7.19 -8.97
CA LYS A 69 10.99 7.86 -8.49
C LYS A 69 11.64 8.72 -9.57
#